data_008a85a12095bc8acbce16bb8f477c98
#
_entry.id   008a85a12095bc8acbce16bb8f477c98
#
_cell.length_a   1.000
_cell.length_b   1.000
_cell.length_c   1.000
_cell.angle_alpha   90.00
_cell.angle_beta   90.00
_cell.angle_gamma   90.00
#
_symmetry.space_group_name_H-M   'P 1'
#
loop_
_entity.id
_entity.type
_entity.pdbx_description
1 polymer ?
#
loop_
_entity_poly.entity_id
_entity_poly.type
_entity_poly.pdbx_seq_one_letter_code
_entity_poly.pdbx_strand_id
1 'polypeptide(L)'
;IVVGKVCTLAEKFGWYEELPLSGWKVLVTRPKELVSRTADKLREKGAEVLELPAIRTVPMEDQSRLYKALDHLEEYQWLVFTSPTGVRVFFEELIRHGKDIRAMGNARLAVIGEGTKKALKERGLLADFVPSVYDGDTLGKELSELLSGGEKILIPRAEKGNEKLTAFLAQAGAVVEDVPTYQTLYEKSQLI
;
A
#
# COMPACT_ATOMS: atom_id res chain seq x y z
N ILE A 1 29.31 -31.05 10.24
CA ILE A 1 29.05 -32.35 10.92
C ILE A 1 29.43 -32.16 12.37
N VAL A 2 28.51 -32.45 13.30
CA VAL A 2 28.74 -32.42 14.75
C VAL A 2 28.83 -33.85 15.24
N VAL A 3 29.85 -34.15 16.03
CA VAL A 3 30.12 -35.49 16.57
C VAL A 3 30.43 -35.42 18.08
N GLY A 4 29.89 -36.33 18.83
CA GLY A 4 30.17 -36.45 20.28
C GLY A 4 28.89 -36.48 21.13
N LYS A 5 29.09 -36.42 22.46
CA LYS A 5 27.97 -36.49 23.43
C LYS A 5 26.88 -35.41 23.22
N VAL A 6 27.21 -34.29 22.58
CA VAL A 6 26.24 -33.23 22.25
C VAL A 6 25.12 -33.74 21.33
N CYS A 7 25.40 -34.78 20.50
CA CYS A 7 24.39 -35.36 19.61
C CYS A 7 23.24 -36.03 20.39
N THR A 8 23.42 -36.43 21.64
CA THR A 8 22.34 -36.98 22.49
C THR A 8 21.33 -35.93 22.93
N LEU A 9 21.64 -34.64 22.70
CA LEU A 9 20.74 -33.54 23.02
C LEU A 9 19.83 -33.16 21.84
N ALA A 10 20.01 -33.77 20.66
CA ALA A 10 19.23 -33.46 19.47
C ALA A 10 17.71 -33.62 19.70
N GLU A 11 17.28 -34.73 20.32
CA GLU A 11 15.88 -34.95 20.65
C GLU A 11 15.31 -33.91 21.62
N LYS A 12 16.14 -33.35 22.50
CA LYS A 12 15.72 -32.36 23.49
C LYS A 12 15.69 -30.92 22.94
N PHE A 13 16.55 -30.63 21.98
CA PHE A 13 16.74 -29.29 21.42
C PHE A 13 16.42 -29.20 19.93
N GLY A 14 15.83 -30.24 19.34
CA GLY A 14 15.41 -30.32 17.92
C GLY A 14 14.18 -29.51 17.58
N TRP A 15 13.74 -28.56 18.42
CA TRP A 15 12.53 -27.76 18.21
C TRP A 15 12.52 -26.95 16.89
N TYR A 16 13.71 -26.66 16.36
CA TYR A 16 13.82 -25.90 15.10
C TYR A 16 13.43 -26.77 13.90
N GLU A 17 13.79 -28.05 13.90
CA GLU A 17 13.42 -29.01 12.85
C GLU A 17 11.91 -29.32 12.86
N GLU A 18 11.21 -29.07 13.97
CA GLU A 18 9.76 -29.23 14.12
C GLU A 18 8.96 -28.03 13.62
N LEU A 19 9.63 -26.91 13.28
CA LEU A 19 8.94 -25.73 12.76
C LEU A 19 8.28 -26.02 11.42
N PRO A 20 7.08 -25.43 11.15
CA PRO A 20 6.25 -25.75 9.98
C PRO A 20 6.93 -25.61 8.62
N LEU A 21 7.96 -24.75 8.54
CA LEU A 21 8.69 -24.47 7.30
C LEU A 21 10.17 -24.90 7.39
N SER A 22 10.52 -25.76 8.36
CA SER A 22 11.88 -26.29 8.47
C SER A 22 12.26 -27.04 7.19
N GLY A 23 13.46 -26.78 6.67
CA GLY A 23 13.96 -27.34 5.40
C GLY A 23 13.42 -26.67 4.12
N TRP A 24 12.48 -25.74 4.21
CA TRP A 24 12.01 -24.99 3.05
C TRP A 24 12.93 -23.82 2.72
N LYS A 25 13.24 -23.67 1.42
CA LYS A 25 13.90 -22.48 0.86
C LYS A 25 12.89 -21.60 0.18
N VAL A 26 12.74 -20.35 0.64
CA VAL A 26 11.72 -19.42 0.15
C VAL A 26 12.40 -18.17 -0.44
N LEU A 27 12.11 -17.87 -1.70
CA LEU A 27 12.51 -16.63 -2.34
C LEU A 27 11.41 -15.60 -2.17
N VAL A 28 11.73 -14.45 -1.55
CA VAL A 28 10.80 -13.32 -1.36
C VAL A 28 11.16 -12.19 -2.30
N THR A 29 10.25 -11.87 -3.25
CA THR A 29 10.46 -10.88 -4.31
C THR A 29 9.66 -9.59 -4.12
N ARG A 30 9.10 -9.37 -2.94
CA ARG A 30 8.29 -8.18 -2.60
C ARG A 30 9.14 -6.89 -2.66
N PRO A 31 8.50 -5.70 -2.78
CA PRO A 31 9.20 -4.43 -2.66
C PRO A 31 10.08 -4.38 -1.41
N LYS A 32 11.21 -3.69 -1.51
CA LYS A 32 12.26 -3.63 -0.46
C LYS A 32 11.69 -3.27 0.93
N GLU A 33 10.71 -2.36 0.96
CA GLU A 33 10.06 -1.90 2.20
C GLU A 33 9.19 -2.96 2.89
N LEU A 34 8.81 -4.00 2.15
CA LEU A 34 7.92 -5.06 2.64
C LEU A 34 8.61 -6.44 2.74
N VAL A 35 9.80 -6.57 2.16
CA VAL A 35 10.50 -7.85 2.05
C VAL A 35 10.92 -8.36 3.41
N SER A 36 11.58 -7.54 4.22
CA SER A 36 12.14 -7.94 5.52
C SER A 36 11.05 -8.44 6.48
N ARG A 37 9.94 -7.71 6.60
CA ARG A 37 8.83 -8.13 7.47
C ARG A 37 8.22 -9.47 7.06
N THR A 38 8.19 -9.79 5.77
CA THR A 38 7.69 -11.07 5.28
C THR A 38 8.74 -12.17 5.52
N ALA A 39 10.01 -11.86 5.25
CA ALA A 39 11.13 -12.76 5.48
C ALA A 39 11.24 -13.18 6.94
N ASP A 40 11.13 -12.23 7.88
CA ASP A 40 11.21 -12.51 9.31
C ASP A 40 10.11 -13.49 9.76
N LYS A 41 8.87 -13.28 9.33
CA LYS A 41 7.77 -14.20 9.63
C LYS A 41 7.96 -15.60 9.06
N LEU A 42 8.64 -15.73 7.92
CA LEU A 42 8.96 -17.02 7.34
C LEU A 42 10.13 -17.69 8.09
N ARG A 43 11.14 -16.91 8.48
CA ARG A 43 12.26 -17.39 9.32
C ARG A 43 11.80 -17.85 10.69
N GLU A 44 10.88 -17.13 11.33
CA GLU A 44 10.26 -17.55 12.60
C GLU A 44 9.57 -18.92 12.50
N LYS A 45 9.15 -19.30 11.29
CA LYS A 45 8.55 -20.60 10.99
C LYS A 45 9.57 -21.66 10.51
N GLY A 46 10.87 -21.35 10.54
CA GLY A 46 11.94 -22.27 10.19
C GLY A 46 12.38 -22.25 8.73
N ALA A 47 11.87 -21.34 7.89
CA ALA A 47 12.29 -21.25 6.49
C ALA A 47 13.68 -20.62 6.34
N GLU A 48 14.47 -21.15 5.40
CA GLU A 48 15.63 -20.45 4.84
C GLU A 48 15.13 -19.43 3.82
N VAL A 49 15.28 -18.13 4.10
CA VAL A 49 14.69 -17.08 3.26
C VAL A 49 15.76 -16.30 2.50
N LEU A 50 15.66 -16.31 1.17
CA LEU A 50 16.41 -15.45 0.27
C LEU A 50 15.56 -14.23 -0.09
N GLU A 51 16.08 -13.05 0.23
CA GLU A 51 15.43 -11.78 -0.10
C GLU A 51 15.97 -11.26 -1.44
N LEU A 52 15.08 -11.14 -2.44
CA LEU A 52 15.41 -10.60 -3.77
C LEU A 52 14.33 -9.58 -4.15
N PRO A 53 14.38 -8.34 -3.62
CA PRO A 53 13.40 -7.33 -3.99
C PRO A 53 13.49 -7.04 -5.49
N ALA A 54 12.42 -7.39 -6.22
CA ALA A 54 12.35 -7.25 -7.67
C ALA A 54 11.85 -5.87 -8.12
N ILE A 55 11.20 -5.15 -7.22
CA ILE A 55 10.61 -3.84 -7.49
C ILE A 55 10.83 -2.90 -6.30
N ARG A 56 10.83 -1.59 -6.59
CA ARG A 56 10.78 -0.53 -5.58
C ARG A 56 9.76 0.53 -5.99
N THR A 57 9.14 1.14 -5.02
CA THR A 57 8.24 2.28 -5.24
C THR A 57 8.96 3.58 -4.93
N VAL A 58 8.87 4.52 -5.86
CA VAL A 58 9.49 5.86 -5.71
C VAL A 58 8.43 6.93 -5.96
N PRO A 59 8.44 8.04 -5.22
CA PRO A 59 7.61 9.19 -5.57
C PRO A 59 7.86 9.63 -7.01
N MET A 60 6.87 10.24 -7.66
CA MET A 60 7.09 10.92 -8.94
C MET A 60 8.10 12.06 -8.76
N GLU A 61 8.95 12.28 -9.75
CA GLU A 61 9.89 13.41 -9.73
C GLU A 61 9.14 14.75 -9.83
N ASP A 62 8.12 14.81 -10.68
CA ASP A 62 7.22 15.95 -10.80
C ASP A 62 5.94 15.71 -9.99
N GLN A 63 5.81 16.43 -8.88
CA GLN A 63 4.64 16.43 -8.00
C GLN A 63 3.74 17.67 -8.23
N SER A 64 3.95 18.43 -9.30
CA SER A 64 3.25 19.69 -9.54
C SER A 64 1.72 19.53 -9.58
N ARG A 65 1.21 18.41 -10.15
CA ARG A 65 -0.22 18.09 -10.16
C ARG A 65 -0.74 17.82 -8.75
N LEU A 66 0.02 17.09 -7.94
CA LEU A 66 -0.36 16.85 -6.55
C LEU A 66 -0.37 18.17 -5.77
N TYR A 67 0.64 19.01 -5.90
CA TYR A 67 0.71 20.27 -5.18
C TYR A 67 -0.43 21.22 -5.54
N LYS A 68 -0.82 21.28 -6.82
CA LYS A 68 -2.04 22.02 -7.23
C LYS A 68 -3.30 21.49 -6.54
N ALA A 69 -3.46 20.17 -6.45
CA ALA A 69 -4.58 19.57 -5.73
C ALA A 69 -4.51 19.85 -4.23
N LEU A 70 -3.31 19.82 -3.63
CA LEU A 70 -3.11 20.14 -2.22
C LEU A 70 -3.42 21.60 -1.90
N ASP A 71 -3.20 22.53 -2.83
CA ASP A 71 -3.53 23.94 -2.64
C ASP A 71 -5.03 24.17 -2.44
N HIS A 72 -5.87 23.32 -3.03
CA HIS A 72 -7.34 23.36 -3.00
C HIS A 72 -7.94 22.11 -2.32
N LEU A 73 -7.24 21.53 -1.36
CA LEU A 73 -7.59 20.22 -0.80
C LEU A 73 -8.96 20.22 -0.10
N GLU A 74 -9.37 21.35 0.45
CA GLU A 74 -10.67 21.57 1.09
C GLU A 74 -11.87 21.51 0.12
N GLU A 75 -11.63 21.61 -1.19
CA GLU A 75 -12.68 21.55 -2.20
C GLU A 75 -13.11 20.11 -2.53
N TYR A 76 -12.33 19.10 -2.14
CA TYR A 76 -12.67 17.70 -2.41
C TYR A 76 -13.62 17.13 -1.38
N GLN A 77 -14.65 16.43 -1.84
CA GLN A 77 -15.59 15.70 -1.00
C GLN A 77 -15.08 14.30 -0.68
N TRP A 78 -14.21 13.75 -1.55
CA TRP A 78 -13.63 12.44 -1.35
C TRP A 78 -12.14 12.41 -1.69
N LEU A 79 -11.38 11.71 -0.82
CA LEU A 79 -10.01 11.27 -1.11
C LEU A 79 -10.02 9.75 -1.21
N VAL A 80 -9.58 9.23 -2.35
CA VAL A 80 -9.63 7.78 -2.63
C VAL A 80 -8.24 7.20 -2.70
N PHE A 81 -7.92 6.27 -1.81
CA PHE A 81 -6.62 5.63 -1.75
C PHE A 81 -6.69 4.16 -2.19
N THR A 82 -5.95 3.82 -3.22
CA THR A 82 -5.90 2.47 -3.80
C THR A 82 -4.70 1.65 -3.30
N SER A 83 -3.90 2.18 -2.40
CA SER A 83 -2.75 1.45 -1.84
C SER A 83 -2.22 2.09 -0.55
N PRO A 84 -1.57 1.30 0.34
CA PRO A 84 -0.83 1.85 1.48
C PRO A 84 0.29 2.82 1.07
N THR A 85 0.95 2.56 -0.07
CA THR A 85 1.99 3.43 -0.61
C THR A 85 1.42 4.79 -1.02
N GLY A 86 0.24 4.81 -1.66
CA GLY A 86 -0.48 6.05 -2.01
C GLY A 86 -0.78 6.89 -0.77
N VAL A 87 -1.27 6.26 0.30
CA VAL A 87 -1.47 6.93 1.59
C VAL A 87 -0.16 7.52 2.10
N ARG A 88 0.92 6.72 2.15
CA ARG A 88 2.21 7.18 2.65
C ARG A 88 2.73 8.40 1.87
N VAL A 89 2.79 8.27 0.54
CA VAL A 89 3.33 9.34 -0.32
C VAL A 89 2.48 10.61 -0.23
N PHE A 90 1.16 10.47 -0.27
CA PHE A 90 0.25 11.62 -0.15
C PHE A 90 0.50 12.43 1.13
N PHE A 91 0.59 11.77 2.29
CA PHE A 91 0.80 12.48 3.56
C PHE A 91 2.23 13.01 3.72
N GLU A 92 3.24 12.33 3.18
CA GLU A 92 4.61 12.85 3.13
C GLU A 92 4.68 14.12 2.30
N GLU A 93 4.05 14.15 1.12
CA GLU A 93 4.00 15.33 0.25
C GLU A 93 3.12 16.46 0.83
N LEU A 94 2.02 16.13 1.50
CA LEU A 94 1.18 17.10 2.20
C LEU A 94 2.01 17.89 3.23
N ILE A 95 2.78 17.19 4.07
CA ILE A 95 3.66 17.81 5.06
C ILE A 95 4.78 18.59 4.38
N ARG A 96 5.40 18.05 3.32
CA ARG A 96 6.45 18.73 2.57
C ARG A 96 5.95 20.02 1.92
N HIS A 97 4.68 20.05 1.51
CA HIS A 97 4.00 21.22 0.97
C HIS A 97 3.55 22.22 2.06
N GLY A 98 3.92 21.98 3.32
CA GLY A 98 3.63 22.89 4.43
C GLY A 98 2.20 22.81 4.96
N LYS A 99 1.45 21.75 4.61
CA LYS A 99 0.08 21.49 5.06
C LYS A 99 0.03 20.26 5.94
N ASP A 100 -1.07 20.09 6.68
CA ASP A 100 -1.35 18.90 7.47
C ASP A 100 -2.79 18.41 7.24
N ILE A 101 -3.21 17.39 8.00
CA ILE A 101 -4.52 16.75 7.86
C ILE A 101 -5.71 17.71 7.95
N ARG A 102 -5.55 18.85 8.61
CA ARG A 102 -6.61 19.87 8.75
C ARG A 102 -6.97 20.52 7.42
N ALA A 103 -6.02 20.52 6.45
CA ALA A 103 -6.27 21.01 5.11
C ALA A 103 -7.27 20.17 4.31
N MET A 104 -7.54 18.92 4.74
CA MET A 104 -8.54 18.06 4.09
C MET A 104 -10.00 18.46 4.40
N GLY A 105 -10.21 19.38 5.37
CA GLY A 105 -11.53 19.84 5.73
C GLY A 105 -12.46 18.69 6.14
N ASN A 106 -13.60 18.57 5.45
CA ASN A 106 -14.60 17.52 5.67
C ASN A 106 -14.55 16.42 4.61
N ALA A 107 -13.44 16.28 3.87
CA ALA A 107 -13.31 15.23 2.86
C ALA A 107 -13.46 13.84 3.48
N ARG A 108 -14.32 13.01 2.87
CA ARG A 108 -14.47 11.60 3.22
C ARG A 108 -13.32 10.79 2.64
N LEU A 109 -12.97 9.70 3.30
CA LEU A 109 -11.84 8.85 2.94
C LEU A 109 -12.34 7.49 2.45
N ALA A 110 -12.07 7.15 1.19
CA ALA A 110 -12.34 5.84 0.64
C ALA A 110 -11.02 5.07 0.44
N VAL A 111 -11.03 3.78 0.77
CA VAL A 111 -9.84 2.92 0.62
C VAL A 111 -10.18 1.61 -0.05
N ILE A 112 -9.24 1.06 -0.82
CA ILE A 112 -9.45 -0.18 -1.57
C ILE A 112 -9.56 -1.44 -0.68
N GLY A 113 -9.02 -1.41 0.54
CA GLY A 113 -9.03 -2.59 1.42
C GLY A 113 -8.24 -2.41 2.70
N GLU A 114 -8.15 -3.49 3.50
CA GLU A 114 -7.64 -3.46 4.87
C GLU A 114 -6.20 -2.93 5.02
N GLY A 115 -5.31 -3.24 4.08
CA GLY A 115 -3.93 -2.72 4.12
C GLY A 115 -3.88 -1.19 4.03
N THR A 116 -4.71 -0.61 3.16
CA THR A 116 -4.83 0.84 2.98
C THR A 116 -5.56 1.50 4.15
N LYS A 117 -6.61 0.85 4.64
CA LYS A 117 -7.33 1.26 5.86
C LYS A 117 -6.40 1.32 7.08
N LYS A 118 -5.53 0.31 7.23
CA LYS A 118 -4.52 0.30 8.30
C LYS A 118 -3.54 1.47 8.16
N ALA A 119 -3.08 1.77 6.94
CA ALA A 119 -2.18 2.89 6.69
C ALA A 119 -2.79 4.25 7.04
N LEU A 120 -4.10 4.44 6.84
CA LEU A 120 -4.83 5.62 7.32
C LEU A 120 -4.92 5.65 8.85
N LYS A 121 -5.27 4.50 9.47
CA LYS A 121 -5.39 4.40 10.92
C LYS A 121 -4.08 4.73 11.65
N GLU A 122 -2.94 4.36 11.09
CA GLU A 122 -1.62 4.70 11.62
C GLU A 122 -1.34 6.22 11.63
N ARG A 123 -2.15 7.00 10.89
CA ARG A 123 -2.14 8.48 10.85
C ARG A 123 -3.28 9.12 11.65
N GLY A 124 -4.02 8.31 12.42
CA GLY A 124 -5.15 8.78 13.22
C GLY A 124 -6.43 9.06 12.43
N LEU A 125 -6.51 8.56 11.18
CA LEU A 125 -7.66 8.73 10.29
C LEU A 125 -8.42 7.42 10.12
N LEU A 126 -9.74 7.51 9.97
CA LEU A 126 -10.60 6.36 9.69
C LEU A 126 -11.11 6.45 8.25
N ALA A 127 -11.24 5.30 7.60
CA ALA A 127 -11.90 5.25 6.30
C ALA A 127 -13.42 5.30 6.48
N ASP A 128 -14.07 6.17 5.71
CA ASP A 128 -15.54 6.27 5.64
C ASP A 128 -16.13 5.20 4.73
N PHE A 129 -15.32 4.74 3.74
CA PHE A 129 -15.75 3.72 2.79
C PHE A 129 -14.65 2.70 2.50
N VAL A 130 -15.06 1.41 2.46
CA VAL A 130 -14.24 0.27 2.04
C VAL A 130 -15.13 -0.64 1.22
N PRO A 131 -14.76 -1.05 -0.01
CA PRO A 131 -15.60 -1.89 -0.85
C PRO A 131 -15.73 -3.31 -0.30
N SER A 132 -16.77 -4.02 -0.75
CA SER A 132 -17.03 -5.41 -0.37
C SER A 132 -15.97 -6.38 -0.90
N VAL A 133 -15.39 -6.09 -2.07
CA VAL A 133 -14.24 -6.79 -2.66
C VAL A 133 -13.10 -5.80 -2.84
N TYR A 134 -11.89 -6.20 -2.46
CA TYR A 134 -10.72 -5.31 -2.40
C TYR A 134 -10.05 -5.14 -3.78
N ASP A 135 -10.80 -4.63 -4.74
CA ASP A 135 -10.32 -4.28 -6.08
C ASP A 135 -10.83 -2.91 -6.54
N GLY A 136 -10.21 -2.37 -7.59
CA GLY A 136 -10.52 -1.04 -8.08
C GLY A 136 -11.88 -0.95 -8.80
N ASP A 137 -12.34 -2.02 -9.42
CA ASP A 137 -13.62 -2.05 -10.14
C ASP A 137 -14.77 -1.98 -9.12
N THR A 138 -14.72 -2.81 -8.07
CA THR A 138 -15.72 -2.82 -6.99
C THR A 138 -15.69 -1.52 -6.21
N LEU A 139 -14.49 -0.99 -5.89
CA LEU A 139 -14.36 0.32 -5.25
C LEU A 139 -15.05 1.41 -6.06
N GLY A 140 -14.79 1.47 -7.37
CA GLY A 140 -15.40 2.48 -8.24
C GLY A 140 -16.91 2.35 -8.31
N LYS A 141 -17.42 1.12 -8.51
CA LYS A 141 -18.84 0.83 -8.63
C LYS A 141 -19.60 1.16 -7.34
N GLU A 142 -19.17 0.60 -6.21
CA GLU A 142 -19.89 0.78 -4.94
C GLU A 142 -19.77 2.22 -4.41
N LEU A 143 -18.61 2.89 -4.60
CA LEU A 143 -18.47 4.29 -4.22
C LEU A 143 -19.36 5.19 -5.09
N SER A 144 -19.51 4.88 -6.39
CA SER A 144 -20.38 5.65 -7.30
C SER A 144 -21.85 5.65 -6.86
N GLU A 145 -22.32 4.60 -6.17
CA GLU A 145 -23.68 4.50 -5.63
C GLU A 145 -23.93 5.47 -4.44
N LEU A 146 -22.86 5.99 -3.82
CA LEU A 146 -22.92 6.96 -2.71
C LEU A 146 -22.84 8.41 -3.17
N LEU A 147 -22.59 8.65 -4.45
CA LEU A 147 -22.45 9.98 -5.01
C LEU A 147 -23.81 10.56 -5.41
N SER A 148 -23.94 11.87 -5.27
CA SER A 148 -25.14 12.62 -5.68
C SER A 148 -24.95 13.34 -7.02
N GLY A 149 -23.72 13.38 -7.53
CA GLY A 149 -23.28 14.09 -8.72
C GLY A 149 -22.69 15.47 -8.39
N GLY A 150 -21.58 15.78 -9.08
CA GLY A 150 -20.86 17.05 -8.91
C GLY A 150 -19.77 17.02 -7.83
N GLU A 151 -19.60 15.91 -7.07
CA GLU A 151 -18.53 15.79 -6.08
C GLU A 151 -17.16 15.85 -6.76
N LYS A 152 -16.23 16.60 -6.16
CA LYS A 152 -14.81 16.56 -6.51
C LYS A 152 -14.13 15.43 -5.76
N ILE A 153 -13.46 14.56 -6.51
CA ILE A 153 -12.79 13.37 -5.97
C ILE A 153 -11.31 13.43 -6.34
N LEU A 154 -10.43 13.37 -5.35
CA LEU A 154 -8.99 13.24 -5.57
C LEU A 154 -8.55 11.78 -5.38
N ILE A 155 -7.81 11.25 -6.35
CA ILE A 155 -7.26 9.88 -6.32
C ILE A 155 -5.73 9.94 -6.43
N PRO A 156 -5.01 10.12 -5.32
CA PRO A 156 -3.54 10.03 -5.32
C PRO A 156 -3.11 8.57 -5.38
N ARG A 157 -2.52 8.14 -6.50
CA ARG A 157 -2.21 6.74 -6.75
C ARG A 157 -0.92 6.49 -7.54
N ALA A 158 -0.64 5.24 -7.87
CA ALA A 158 0.43 4.88 -8.78
C ALA A 158 0.22 5.47 -10.18
N GLU A 159 1.32 5.74 -10.90
CA GLU A 159 1.29 6.19 -12.30
C GLU A 159 0.44 5.27 -13.19
N LYS A 160 0.56 3.96 -12.97
CA LYS A 160 -0.28 2.95 -13.64
C LYS A 160 -1.33 2.45 -12.67
N GLY A 161 -2.55 2.92 -12.82
CA GLY A 161 -3.70 2.55 -11.99
C GLY A 161 -4.85 1.95 -12.79
N ASN A 162 -5.91 1.55 -12.09
CA ASN A 162 -7.12 1.01 -12.68
C ASN A 162 -7.97 2.13 -13.30
N GLU A 163 -8.11 2.14 -14.63
CA GLU A 163 -8.89 3.15 -15.36
C GLU A 163 -10.41 3.02 -15.13
N LYS A 164 -10.91 1.83 -14.81
CA LYS A 164 -12.34 1.63 -14.57
C LYS A 164 -12.82 2.33 -13.29
N LEU A 165 -11.96 2.42 -12.26
CA LEU A 165 -12.27 3.19 -11.06
C LEU A 165 -12.69 4.63 -11.40
N THR A 166 -11.86 5.33 -12.17
CA THR A 166 -12.14 6.71 -12.58
C THR A 166 -13.37 6.80 -13.48
N ALA A 167 -13.57 5.81 -14.38
CA ALA A 167 -14.70 5.76 -15.28
C ALA A 167 -16.05 5.62 -14.52
N PHE A 168 -16.14 4.72 -13.53
CA PHE A 168 -17.36 4.57 -12.72
C PHE A 168 -17.73 5.84 -11.97
N LEU A 169 -16.75 6.51 -11.35
CA LEU A 169 -16.98 7.75 -10.60
C LEU A 169 -17.40 8.90 -11.53
N ALA A 170 -16.75 9.02 -12.70
CA ALA A 170 -17.11 10.04 -13.68
C ALA A 170 -18.50 9.80 -14.28
N GLN A 171 -18.90 8.54 -14.54
CA GLN A 171 -20.25 8.18 -15.00
C GLN A 171 -21.32 8.53 -13.96
N ALA A 172 -21.00 8.51 -12.66
CA ALA A 172 -21.88 8.95 -11.59
C ALA A 172 -21.94 10.50 -11.45
N GLY A 173 -21.27 11.24 -12.34
CA GLY A 173 -21.28 12.70 -12.35
C GLY A 173 -20.23 13.37 -11.48
N ALA A 174 -19.28 12.63 -10.92
CA ALA A 174 -18.19 13.21 -10.15
C ALA A 174 -17.12 13.86 -11.03
N VAL A 175 -16.50 14.91 -10.51
CA VAL A 175 -15.30 15.54 -11.07
C VAL A 175 -14.09 14.85 -10.48
N VAL A 176 -13.49 13.91 -11.24
CA VAL A 176 -12.39 13.07 -10.76
C VAL A 176 -11.04 13.66 -11.14
N GLU A 177 -10.22 13.92 -10.15
CA GLU A 177 -8.81 14.27 -10.33
C GLU A 177 -7.92 13.09 -9.94
N ASP A 178 -7.42 12.40 -10.97
CA ASP A 178 -6.55 11.24 -10.86
C ASP A 178 -5.10 11.70 -10.94
N VAL A 179 -4.38 11.62 -9.80
CA VAL A 179 -3.04 12.18 -9.67
C VAL A 179 -2.01 11.08 -9.42
N PRO A 180 -1.12 10.82 -10.39
CA PRO A 180 0.02 9.93 -10.16
C PRO A 180 0.97 10.57 -9.15
N THR A 181 1.17 9.89 -8.01
CA THR A 181 2.02 10.35 -6.91
C THR A 181 3.28 9.53 -6.76
N TYR A 182 3.29 8.30 -7.27
CA TYR A 182 4.45 7.41 -7.25
C TYR A 182 4.45 6.46 -8.44
N GLN A 183 5.61 5.90 -8.73
CA GLN A 183 5.81 4.87 -9.75
C GLN A 183 6.50 3.65 -9.16
N THR A 184 6.31 2.51 -9.83
CA THR A 184 6.98 1.27 -9.51
C THR A 184 8.09 1.02 -10.52
N LEU A 185 9.32 0.93 -10.06
CA LEU A 185 10.49 0.64 -10.85
C LEU A 185 10.96 -0.79 -10.61
N TYR A 186 11.47 -1.44 -11.67
CA TYR A 186 12.16 -2.72 -11.51
C TYR A 186 13.52 -2.50 -10.87
N GLU A 187 13.82 -3.31 -9.85
CA GLU A 187 15.14 -3.34 -9.26
C GLU A 187 16.01 -4.26 -10.13
N LYS A 188 17.08 -3.72 -10.70
CA LYS A 188 18.12 -4.55 -11.31
C LYS A 188 18.92 -5.17 -10.16
N SER A 189 18.50 -6.32 -9.67
CA SER A 189 19.29 -7.08 -8.72
C SER A 189 20.62 -7.45 -9.38
N GLN A 190 21.70 -6.88 -8.89
CA GLN A 190 23.01 -7.47 -9.09
C GLN A 190 23.02 -8.72 -8.21
N LEU A 191 22.86 -9.87 -8.82
CA LEU A 191 23.28 -11.13 -8.20
C LEU A 191 24.80 -11.01 -8.01
N ILE A 192 25.22 -10.73 -6.78
CA ILE A 192 26.61 -10.84 -6.36
C ILE A 192 26.87 -12.28 -5.96
#